data_99f5fd348ef93fd08a758d7b1e6e4168
#
_entry.id   99f5fd348ef93fd08a758d7b1e6e4168
#
_cell.length_a   1.000
_cell.length_b   1.000
_cell.length_c   1.000
_cell.angle_alpha   90.00
_cell.angle_beta   90.00
_cell.angle_gamma   90.00
#
_symmetry.space_group_name_H-M   'P 1'
#
loop_
_entity.id
_entity.type
_entity.pdbx_description
1 polymer ?
#
loop_
_entity_poly.entity_id
_entity_poly.type
_entity_poly.pdbx_seq_one_letter_code
_entity_poly.pdbx_strand_id
1 'polypeptide(L)'
;MGSQNQIKSKLLEMEGGKFQRLCDDCLYRKGYENINPIGMMNTTDRVVKGTPDCLFMQKNGKYIFSEYTVQQERLANKLKDDIEKCFDENKTSIPVDEISEIIICYLGKLTTEEINQLRTFCYEKGVMLTLNGLDSISLSIKNSYPVLS
;
A
#
# COMPACT_ATOMS: atom_id res chain seq x y z
N MET A 1 -7.65 12.44 -24.27
CA MET A 1 -8.23 12.65 -22.94
C MET A 1 -8.32 11.34 -22.20
N GLY A 2 -7.78 11.28 -21.00
CA GLY A 2 -7.81 10.07 -20.21
C GLY A 2 -9.12 9.88 -19.46
N SER A 3 -9.99 9.03 -19.96
CA SER A 3 -11.12 8.57 -19.17
C SER A 3 -10.60 7.67 -18.06
N GLN A 4 -11.43 7.40 -17.06
CA GLN A 4 -11.06 6.48 -15.99
C GLN A 4 -10.73 5.09 -16.55
N ASN A 5 -11.44 4.66 -17.61
CA ASN A 5 -11.16 3.38 -18.25
C ASN A 5 -9.79 3.34 -18.92
N GLN A 6 -9.38 4.46 -19.53
CA GLN A 6 -8.05 4.54 -20.15
C GLN A 6 -6.95 4.50 -19.08
N ILE A 7 -7.19 5.17 -17.95
CA ILE A 7 -6.25 5.15 -16.83
C ILE A 7 -6.13 3.73 -16.29
N LYS A 8 -7.26 3.04 -16.09
CA LYS A 8 -7.25 1.65 -15.62
C LYS A 8 -6.46 0.73 -16.54
N SER A 9 -6.66 0.88 -17.86
CA SER A 9 -5.95 0.06 -18.83
C SER A 9 -4.44 0.25 -18.72
N LYS A 10 -3.98 1.49 -18.55
CA LYS A 10 -2.56 1.77 -18.40
C LYS A 10 -2.02 1.22 -17.10
N LEU A 11 -2.79 1.31 -16.02
CA LEU A 11 -2.36 0.76 -14.72
C LEU A 11 -2.18 -0.75 -14.79
N LEU A 12 -3.08 -1.45 -15.49
CA LEU A 12 -3.02 -2.91 -15.60
C LEU A 12 -1.80 -3.40 -16.37
N GLU A 13 -1.19 -2.53 -17.18
CA GLU A 13 0.02 -2.85 -17.94
C GLU A 13 1.29 -2.39 -17.25
N MET A 14 1.16 -1.69 -16.11
CA MET A 14 2.31 -1.07 -15.46
C MET A 14 3.17 -2.09 -14.72
N GLU A 15 4.48 -1.92 -14.78
CA GLU A 15 5.38 -2.74 -13.98
C GLU A 15 5.37 -2.31 -12.52
N GLY A 16 5.81 -3.21 -11.63
CA GLY A 16 5.70 -2.99 -10.19
C GLY A 16 6.39 -1.75 -9.67
N GLY A 17 7.61 -1.46 -10.17
CA GLY A 17 8.36 -0.29 -9.71
C GLY A 17 7.69 1.03 -10.06
N LYS A 18 7.15 1.12 -11.26
CA LYS A 18 6.41 2.32 -11.68
C LYS A 18 5.10 2.44 -10.89
N PHE A 19 4.42 1.33 -10.68
CA PHE A 19 3.18 1.32 -9.91
C PHE A 19 3.44 1.82 -8.48
N GLN A 20 4.50 1.34 -7.85
CA GLN A 20 4.85 1.77 -6.50
C GLN A 20 5.10 3.29 -6.44
N ARG A 21 5.87 3.82 -7.37
CA ARG A 21 6.15 5.26 -7.40
C ARG A 21 4.89 6.08 -7.59
N LEU A 22 4.00 5.61 -8.45
CA LEU A 22 2.73 6.29 -8.70
C LEU A 22 1.86 6.28 -7.43
N CYS A 23 1.78 5.15 -6.76
CA CYS A 23 1.00 5.03 -5.53
C CYS A 23 1.59 5.88 -4.41
N ASP A 24 2.91 5.93 -4.29
CA ASP A 24 3.57 6.80 -3.32
C ASP A 24 3.19 8.26 -3.56
N ASP A 25 3.19 8.69 -4.81
CA ASP A 25 2.81 10.04 -5.15
C ASP A 25 1.34 10.32 -4.81
N CYS A 26 0.46 9.38 -5.11
CA CYS A 26 -0.95 9.50 -4.75
C CYS A 26 -1.15 9.61 -3.23
N LEU A 27 -0.44 8.81 -2.47
CA LEU A 27 -0.51 8.84 -1.01
C LEU A 27 0.03 10.16 -0.47
N TYR A 28 1.14 10.64 -1.01
CA TYR A 28 1.70 11.92 -0.61
C TYR A 28 0.69 13.05 -0.82
N ARG A 29 -0.02 13.04 -1.95
CA ARG A 29 -1.04 14.04 -2.25
C ARG A 29 -2.24 13.95 -1.31
N LYS A 30 -2.49 12.78 -0.73
CA LYS A 30 -3.55 12.59 0.26
C LYS A 30 -3.13 13.00 1.66
N GLY A 31 -1.88 13.44 1.84
CA GLY A 31 -1.40 13.93 3.12
C GLY A 31 -0.49 12.97 3.89
N TYR A 32 -0.16 11.82 3.32
CA TYR A 32 0.81 10.92 3.94
C TYR A 32 2.21 11.45 3.69
N GLU A 33 2.82 11.98 4.73
CA GLU A 33 4.14 12.58 4.64
C GLU A 33 5.22 11.63 5.16
N ASN A 34 6.47 11.99 4.92
CA ASN A 34 7.63 11.24 5.41
C ASN A 34 7.68 9.81 4.86
N ILE A 35 7.38 9.68 3.57
CA ILE A 35 7.47 8.40 2.88
C ILE A 35 8.93 8.01 2.75
N ASN A 36 9.29 6.89 3.37
CA ASN A 36 10.64 6.35 3.28
C ASN A 36 10.55 4.93 2.72
N PRO A 37 11.03 4.70 1.49
CA PRO A 37 11.15 3.35 0.99
C PRO A 37 12.07 2.53 1.90
N ILE A 38 11.62 1.37 2.34
CA ILE A 38 12.34 0.58 3.33
C ILE A 38 13.77 0.27 2.89
N GLY A 39 13.96 -0.07 1.63
CA GLY A 39 15.29 -0.39 1.11
C GLY A 39 16.26 0.78 1.09
N MET A 40 15.77 1.99 1.36
CA MET A 40 16.57 3.21 1.36
C MET A 40 16.71 3.84 2.74
N MET A 41 16.17 3.17 3.77
CA MET A 41 16.28 3.67 5.14
C MET A 41 17.65 3.32 5.72
N ASN A 42 18.57 4.27 5.63
CA ASN A 42 19.93 4.08 6.13
C ASN A 42 20.13 4.61 7.54
N THR A 43 19.13 5.24 8.10
CA THR A 43 19.30 5.96 9.35
C THR A 43 19.68 5.06 10.51
N THR A 44 19.48 3.76 10.38
CA THR A 44 19.78 2.79 11.43
C THR A 44 20.81 1.77 11.02
N ASP A 45 21.46 1.98 9.90
CA ASP A 45 22.39 1.00 9.30
C ASP A 45 21.78 -0.38 9.10
N ARG A 46 20.45 -0.43 9.04
CA ARG A 46 19.75 -1.67 8.81
C ARG A 46 19.02 -1.61 7.48
N VAL A 47 19.30 -2.60 6.65
CA VAL A 47 18.53 -2.84 5.45
C VAL A 47 17.40 -3.76 5.87
N VAL A 48 16.19 -3.22 5.93
CA VAL A 48 15.01 -4.05 6.17
C VAL A 48 14.60 -4.61 4.82
N LYS A 49 14.76 -5.92 4.66
CA LYS A 49 14.45 -6.57 3.39
C LYS A 49 12.98 -6.91 3.30
N GLY A 50 12.39 -6.52 2.19
CA GLY A 50 11.15 -7.10 1.70
C GLY A 50 9.88 -6.46 2.17
N THR A 51 9.70 -6.17 3.42
CA THR A 51 8.39 -5.75 3.93
C THR A 51 8.52 -4.82 5.10
N PRO A 52 7.72 -3.74 5.14
CA PRO A 52 6.82 -3.24 4.09
C PRO A 52 7.58 -2.53 2.96
N ASP A 53 6.88 -2.27 1.84
CA ASP A 53 7.49 -1.55 0.72
C ASP A 53 7.82 -0.11 1.08
N CYS A 54 6.95 0.54 1.85
CA CYS A 54 7.15 1.90 2.33
C CYS A 54 6.72 2.05 3.78
N LEU A 55 7.26 3.03 4.44
CA LEU A 55 7.01 3.31 5.84
C LEU A 55 6.76 4.80 6.03
N PHE A 56 5.65 5.11 6.70
CA PHE A 56 5.35 6.48 7.13
C PHE A 56 5.31 6.52 8.65
N MET A 57 5.59 7.69 9.22
CA MET A 57 5.44 7.89 10.66
C MET A 57 4.37 8.96 10.88
N GLN A 58 3.42 8.67 11.74
CA GLN A 58 2.41 9.65 12.13
C GLN A 58 2.93 10.55 13.25
N LYS A 59 2.24 11.68 13.44
CA LYS A 59 2.60 12.63 14.49
C LYS A 59 2.56 12.02 15.89
N ASN A 60 1.74 11.00 16.09
CA ASN A 60 1.63 10.31 17.38
C ASN A 60 2.75 9.28 17.62
N GLY A 61 3.70 9.18 16.69
CA GLY A 61 4.81 8.24 16.80
C GLY A 61 4.53 6.84 16.32
N LYS A 62 3.30 6.57 15.88
CA LYS A 62 2.96 5.26 15.31
C LYS A 62 3.27 5.22 13.82
N TYR A 63 3.41 4.01 13.30
CA TYR A 63 3.81 3.79 11.93
C TYR A 63 2.64 3.41 11.05
N ILE A 64 2.74 3.82 9.80
CA ILE A 64 1.83 3.38 8.74
C ILE A 64 2.70 2.65 7.72
N PHE A 65 2.33 1.41 7.42
CA PHE A 65 3.03 0.62 6.40
C PHE A 65 2.25 0.67 5.11
N SER A 66 2.95 0.67 3.99
CA SER A 66 2.28 0.51 2.70
C SER A 66 2.91 -0.61 1.90
N GLU A 67 2.07 -1.31 1.18
CA GLU A 67 2.44 -2.42 0.31
C GLU A 67 1.84 -2.19 -1.06
N TYR A 68 2.54 -2.63 -2.10
CA TYR A 68 2.12 -2.45 -3.48
C TYR A 68 2.23 -3.76 -4.22
N THR A 69 1.23 -4.07 -5.04
CA THR A 69 1.32 -5.26 -5.87
C THR A 69 0.58 -5.06 -7.18
N VAL A 70 1.19 -5.52 -8.26
CA VAL A 70 0.54 -5.60 -9.57
C VAL A 70 0.02 -7.01 -9.83
N GLN A 71 0.24 -7.93 -8.90
CA GLN A 71 -0.23 -9.30 -9.03
C GLN A 71 -1.75 -9.34 -9.02
N GLN A 72 -2.32 -10.05 -9.98
CA GLN A 72 -3.78 -10.16 -10.08
C GLN A 72 -4.31 -11.52 -9.68
N GLU A 73 -3.52 -12.58 -9.88
CA GLU A 73 -3.94 -13.93 -9.51
C GLU A 73 -3.64 -14.21 -8.05
N ARG A 74 -4.55 -14.92 -7.38
CA ARG A 74 -4.45 -15.25 -5.97
C ARG A 74 -4.17 -14.03 -5.12
N LEU A 75 -4.84 -12.94 -5.46
CA LEU A 75 -4.56 -11.65 -4.83
C LEU A 75 -4.82 -11.69 -3.33
N ALA A 76 -5.93 -12.27 -2.89
CA ALA A 76 -6.25 -12.32 -1.46
C ALA A 76 -5.16 -13.04 -0.67
N ASN A 77 -4.63 -14.14 -1.21
CA ASN A 77 -3.53 -14.87 -0.56
C ASN A 77 -2.26 -14.02 -0.51
N LYS A 78 -1.95 -13.35 -1.61
CA LYS A 78 -0.80 -12.46 -1.68
C LYS A 78 -0.89 -11.35 -0.63
N LEU A 79 -2.05 -10.71 -0.54
CA LEU A 79 -2.25 -9.60 0.40
C LEU A 79 -2.20 -10.09 1.84
N LYS A 80 -2.76 -11.27 2.12
CA LYS A 80 -2.68 -11.84 3.46
C LYS A 80 -1.24 -12.12 3.86
N ASP A 81 -0.46 -12.69 2.96
CA ASP A 81 0.96 -12.95 3.21
C ASP A 81 1.72 -11.65 3.47
N ASP A 82 1.46 -10.62 2.68
CA ASP A 82 2.12 -9.32 2.86
C ASP A 82 1.75 -8.69 4.20
N ILE A 83 0.48 -8.79 4.59
CA ILE A 83 0.02 -8.29 5.89
C ILE A 83 0.66 -9.06 7.04
N GLU A 84 0.73 -10.37 6.93
CA GLU A 84 1.36 -11.21 7.96
C GLU A 84 2.83 -10.83 8.15
N LYS A 85 3.53 -10.53 7.05
CA LYS A 85 4.91 -10.07 7.13
C LYS A 85 5.04 -8.72 7.81
N CYS A 86 4.06 -7.84 7.61
CA CYS A 86 4.03 -6.56 8.32
C CYS A 86 3.92 -6.74 9.84
N PHE A 87 3.28 -7.81 10.27
CA PHE A 87 3.12 -8.10 11.70
C PHE A 87 4.27 -8.91 12.28
N ASP A 88 5.23 -9.31 11.47
CA ASP A 88 6.40 -10.07 11.93
C ASP A 88 7.49 -9.08 12.38
N GLU A 89 7.57 -8.86 13.68
CA GLU A 89 8.55 -7.93 14.24
C GLU A 89 9.99 -8.30 13.90
N ASN A 90 10.27 -9.58 13.71
CA ASN A 90 11.61 -10.03 13.32
C ASN A 90 11.98 -9.51 11.93
N LYS A 91 11.00 -9.25 11.07
CA LYS A 91 11.23 -8.73 9.72
C LYS A 91 11.18 -7.22 9.66
N THR A 92 10.27 -6.60 10.40
CA THR A 92 10.05 -5.16 10.34
C THR A 92 10.86 -4.38 11.36
N SER A 93 11.24 -5.01 12.44
CA SER A 93 11.84 -4.39 13.64
C SER A 93 10.88 -3.40 14.33
N ILE A 94 9.60 -3.49 14.02
CA ILE A 94 8.57 -2.62 14.60
C ILE A 94 7.51 -3.49 15.27
N PRO A 95 7.28 -3.29 16.58
CA PRO A 95 6.22 -4.02 17.29
C PRO A 95 4.84 -3.72 16.70
N VAL A 96 3.96 -4.71 16.73
CA VAL A 96 2.61 -4.57 16.17
C VAL A 96 1.82 -3.42 16.81
N ASP A 97 1.99 -3.20 18.12
CA ASP A 97 1.28 -2.14 18.82
C ASP A 97 1.73 -0.73 18.43
N GLU A 98 2.83 -0.62 17.69
CA GLU A 98 3.28 0.65 17.13
C GLU A 98 2.84 0.88 15.70
N ILE A 99 2.07 -0.06 15.12
CA ILE A 99 1.53 0.06 13.77
C ILE A 99 0.09 0.54 13.88
N SER A 100 -0.25 1.65 13.23
CA SER A 100 -1.61 2.17 13.25
C SER A 100 -2.42 1.76 12.03
N GLU A 101 -1.75 1.64 10.87
CA GLU A 101 -2.44 1.41 9.61
C GLU A 101 -1.54 0.66 8.64
N ILE A 102 -2.16 -0.20 7.83
CA ILE A 102 -1.52 -0.80 6.67
C ILE A 102 -2.31 -0.37 5.46
N ILE A 103 -1.63 0.20 4.47
CA ILE A 103 -2.24 0.63 3.21
C ILE A 103 -1.76 -0.33 2.14
N ILE A 104 -2.69 -0.89 1.37
CA ILE A 104 -2.32 -1.76 0.25
C ILE A 104 -2.87 -1.16 -1.04
N CYS A 105 -1.98 -0.96 -1.99
CA CYS A 105 -2.34 -0.52 -3.34
C CYS A 105 -2.23 -1.73 -4.27
N TYR A 106 -3.30 -2.04 -4.97
CA TYR A 106 -3.36 -3.25 -5.79
C TYR A 106 -4.18 -3.02 -7.06
N LEU A 107 -4.00 -3.89 -8.04
CA LEU A 107 -4.66 -3.78 -9.34
C LEU A 107 -5.70 -4.87 -9.60
N GLY A 108 -5.58 -6.00 -8.94
CA GLY A 108 -6.50 -7.11 -9.13
C GLY A 108 -7.85 -6.87 -8.47
N LYS A 109 -8.66 -7.92 -8.40
CA LYS A 109 -10.00 -7.85 -7.83
C LYS A 109 -10.08 -8.68 -6.55
N LEU A 110 -10.81 -8.14 -5.58
CA LEU A 110 -11.11 -8.82 -4.33
C LEU A 110 -12.62 -8.90 -4.17
N THR A 111 -13.11 -10.03 -3.65
CA THR A 111 -14.52 -10.14 -3.29
C THR A 111 -14.77 -9.41 -1.98
N THR A 112 -16.03 -9.08 -1.72
CA THR A 112 -16.42 -8.46 -0.45
C THR A 112 -16.02 -9.32 0.72
N GLU A 113 -16.17 -10.64 0.61
CA GLU A 113 -15.79 -11.56 1.68
C GLU A 113 -14.29 -11.52 1.94
N GLU A 114 -13.47 -11.52 0.88
CA GLU A 114 -12.02 -11.43 1.00
C GLU A 114 -11.60 -10.12 1.68
N ILE A 115 -12.23 -9.02 1.28
CA ILE A 115 -11.96 -7.72 1.91
C ILE A 115 -12.28 -7.76 3.40
N ASN A 116 -13.44 -8.31 3.75
CA ASN A 116 -13.84 -8.38 5.16
C ASN A 116 -12.91 -9.25 5.98
N GLN A 117 -12.44 -10.37 5.42
CA GLN A 117 -11.50 -11.25 6.10
C GLN A 117 -10.17 -10.54 6.37
N LEU A 118 -9.66 -9.82 5.38
CA LEU A 118 -8.41 -9.09 5.54
C LEU A 118 -8.54 -7.97 6.57
N ARG A 119 -9.65 -7.24 6.54
CA ARG A 119 -9.91 -6.16 7.50
C ARG A 119 -10.05 -6.70 8.92
N THR A 120 -10.76 -7.80 9.08
CA THR A 120 -10.93 -8.43 10.39
C THR A 120 -9.59 -8.88 10.94
N PHE A 121 -8.75 -9.49 10.09
CA PHE A 121 -7.43 -9.93 10.49
C PHE A 121 -6.59 -8.78 11.05
N CYS A 122 -6.60 -7.64 10.38
CA CYS A 122 -5.88 -6.46 10.84
C CYS A 122 -6.53 -5.84 12.09
N TYR A 123 -7.85 -5.79 12.10
CA TYR A 123 -8.59 -5.21 13.21
C TYR A 123 -8.29 -5.95 14.52
N GLU A 124 -8.17 -7.26 14.46
CA GLU A 124 -7.84 -8.07 15.64
C GLU A 124 -6.46 -7.74 16.20
N LYS A 125 -5.59 -7.17 15.38
CA LYS A 125 -4.26 -6.69 15.78
C LYS A 125 -4.27 -5.21 16.19
N GLY A 126 -5.44 -4.56 16.16
CA GLY A 126 -5.55 -3.14 16.44
C GLY A 126 -5.06 -2.24 15.32
N VAL A 127 -5.03 -2.75 14.09
CA VAL A 127 -4.49 -2.05 12.93
C VAL A 127 -5.59 -1.79 11.91
N MET A 128 -5.65 -0.56 11.38
CA MET A 128 -6.56 -0.23 10.30
C MET A 128 -6.00 -0.74 8.98
N LEU A 129 -6.84 -1.35 8.16
CA LEU A 129 -6.45 -1.74 6.80
C LEU A 129 -7.15 -0.84 5.79
N THR A 130 -6.35 -0.18 4.96
CA THR A 130 -6.83 0.68 3.88
C THR A 130 -6.49 0.02 2.55
N LEU A 131 -7.51 -0.31 1.78
CA LEU A 131 -7.35 -0.98 0.49
C LEU A 131 -7.61 -0.01 -0.64
N ASN A 132 -6.58 0.26 -1.43
CA ASN A 132 -6.66 1.12 -2.62
C ASN A 132 -6.56 0.24 -3.85
N GLY A 133 -7.71 -0.08 -4.42
CA GLY A 133 -7.77 -0.89 -5.62
C GLY A 133 -7.73 -0.06 -6.90
N LEU A 134 -7.92 -0.73 -8.01
CA LEU A 134 -7.85 -0.13 -9.33
C LEU A 134 -8.77 1.08 -9.49
N ASP A 135 -10.01 0.97 -9.04
CA ASP A 135 -10.97 2.07 -9.15
C ASP A 135 -10.56 3.29 -8.33
N SER A 136 -10.13 3.04 -7.11
CA SER A 136 -9.72 4.11 -6.19
C SER A 136 -8.47 4.84 -6.71
N ILE A 137 -7.50 4.08 -7.19
CA ILE A 137 -6.26 4.65 -7.72
C ILE A 137 -6.53 5.42 -8.99
N SER A 138 -7.32 4.87 -9.91
CA SER A 138 -7.63 5.56 -11.16
C SER A 138 -8.40 6.86 -10.93
N LEU A 139 -9.30 6.87 -9.95
CA LEU A 139 -10.03 8.07 -9.60
C LEU A 139 -9.10 9.12 -8.98
N SER A 140 -8.17 8.69 -8.13
CA SER A 140 -7.16 9.60 -7.55
C SER A 140 -6.32 10.25 -8.63
N ILE A 141 -5.90 9.48 -9.62
CA ILE A 141 -5.11 9.99 -10.74
C ILE A 141 -5.92 11.00 -11.54
N LYS A 142 -7.16 10.66 -11.87
CA LYS A 142 -8.04 11.53 -12.65
C LYS A 142 -8.24 12.87 -11.95
N ASN A 143 -8.44 12.86 -10.65
CA ASN A 143 -8.70 14.07 -9.88
C ASN A 143 -7.44 14.88 -9.61
N SER A 144 -6.30 14.21 -9.41
CA SER A 144 -5.04 14.88 -9.09
C SER A 144 -4.31 15.41 -10.33
N TYR A 145 -4.58 14.84 -11.49
CA TYR A 145 -3.90 15.18 -12.74
C TYR A 145 -4.91 15.44 -13.85
N PRO A 146 -5.77 16.45 -13.70
CA PRO A 146 -6.82 16.70 -14.70
C PRO A 146 -6.26 17.03 -16.09
N VAL A 147 -5.04 17.57 -16.14
CA VAL A 147 -4.39 17.90 -17.43
C VAL A 147 -4.01 16.63 -18.20
N LEU A 148 -3.82 15.53 -17.49
CA LEU A 148 -3.44 14.25 -18.09
C LEU A 148 -4.66 13.43 -18.54
N SER A 149 -5.83 13.87 -18.20
CA SER A 149 -7.07 13.17 -18.54
C SER A 149 -7.68 13.59 -19.85
#